data_70b9bcd63abab5708e27a378821fe927
#
_entry.id   70b9bcd63abab5708e27a378821fe927
#
_cell.length_a   1.000
_cell.length_b   1.000
_cell.length_c   1.000
_cell.angle_alpha   90.00
_cell.angle_beta   90.00
_cell.angle_gamma   90.00
#
_symmetry.space_group_name_H-M   'P 1'
#
loop_
_entity.id
_entity.type
_entity.pdbx_description
1 polymer ?
#
loop_
_entity_poly.entity_id
_entity_poly.type
_entity_poly.pdbx_seq_one_letter_code
_entity_poly.pdbx_strand_id
1 'polypeptide(L)'
;MRRFFISFGGLILATLMSCGQNYKNNSKESILKEEISIGAWNAVRKAHQMTDLPICPQATLYVNKHKTYSAGKEDKGLIYSSTREINTSIGQDVSFHTFMTALHNPKSLLYSEKINRPPYHGTNCRTYYGTVCSGLVTYALGLKITQRSADIPSADYFEQVEDQSANGVQVADVLWSKGHMMLVTAVERISDGRIGKIEYCESVETGARRRVLEDGAAFNKLLVRRKLIIYRYKELYKNVDYTPINEFVAVDGERKIPFKYNDDICTNKGDKACYITGEKVVLNVFGAYRNVEIYKDSTLYKMVNVDKNNDVILSDLPYGDYQARAVNGSSKSDFTRWKVIDVNVKVDRDKNRICFSSANATPVYYEFSDIAGNRPVNKAVRIYAAEFTEEQVKNGYVTVKAPRKPTENKTGNPYVKVHFECDYGMVINKPLNWFK
;
A
#
# COMPACT_ATOMS: atom_id res chain seq x y z
N MET A 1 29.74 -27.94 -20.15
CA MET A 1 29.04 -26.84 -19.47
C MET A 1 29.24 -25.57 -20.31
N ARG A 2 28.31 -25.25 -21.18
CA ARG A 2 28.32 -24.02 -21.98
C ARG A 2 27.33 -23.04 -21.37
N ARG A 3 27.83 -21.91 -20.89
CA ARG A 3 27.01 -20.81 -20.37
C ARG A 3 26.39 -20.07 -21.57
N PHE A 4 25.09 -20.10 -21.68
CA PHE A 4 24.34 -19.20 -22.58
C PHE A 4 24.15 -17.87 -21.84
N PHE A 5 24.82 -16.83 -22.27
CA PHE A 5 24.48 -15.45 -21.97
C PHE A 5 23.38 -15.04 -22.94
N ILE A 6 22.15 -14.93 -22.47
CA ILE A 6 21.08 -14.29 -23.24
C ILE A 6 21.11 -12.80 -22.88
N SER A 7 21.54 -12.00 -23.84
CA SER A 7 21.49 -10.55 -23.78
C SER A 7 20.03 -10.10 -23.89
N PHE A 8 19.38 -9.86 -22.76
CA PHE A 8 18.01 -9.32 -22.68
C PHE A 8 17.97 -7.78 -22.64
N GLY A 9 19.11 -7.11 -22.88
CA GLY A 9 19.24 -5.66 -22.73
C GLY A 9 18.62 -4.80 -23.84
N GLY A 10 18.18 -5.39 -24.95
CA GLY A 10 17.82 -4.60 -26.15
C GLY A 10 16.33 -4.29 -26.34
N LEU A 11 15.42 -5.01 -25.67
CA LEU A 11 13.98 -4.95 -26.02
C LEU A 11 13.12 -4.12 -25.05
N ILE A 12 13.63 -3.79 -23.88
CA ILE A 12 12.82 -3.14 -22.82
C ILE A 12 12.76 -1.61 -22.97
N LEU A 13 13.69 -1.01 -23.70
CA LEU A 13 13.75 0.46 -23.84
C LEU A 13 12.83 1.04 -24.93
N ALA A 14 12.29 0.20 -25.81
CA ALA A 14 11.44 0.68 -26.91
C ALA A 14 9.99 1.01 -26.49
N THR A 15 9.52 0.45 -25.37
CA THR A 15 8.10 0.54 -24.96
C THR A 15 7.75 1.79 -24.16
N LEU A 16 8.74 2.54 -23.64
CA LEU A 16 8.48 3.80 -22.92
C LEU A 16 8.17 5.00 -23.84
N MET A 17 8.29 4.84 -25.15
CA MET A 17 8.16 5.96 -26.09
C MET A 17 6.82 6.08 -26.82
N SER A 18 5.83 5.20 -26.60
CA SER A 18 4.61 5.21 -27.43
C SER A 18 3.42 5.97 -26.86
N CYS A 19 3.54 6.66 -25.73
CA CYS A 19 2.48 7.56 -25.24
C CYS A 19 2.70 9.03 -25.62
N GLY A 20 3.11 9.30 -26.85
CA GLY A 20 3.26 10.65 -27.39
C GLY A 20 2.14 10.97 -28.36
N GLN A 21 1.21 11.82 -27.94
CA GLN A 21 0.34 12.52 -28.88
C GLN A 21 1.19 13.38 -29.83
N ASN A 22 0.80 13.38 -31.10
CA ASN A 22 1.39 14.14 -32.20
C ASN A 22 1.69 15.61 -31.82
N TYR A 23 2.96 15.92 -31.59
CA TYR A 23 3.47 17.29 -31.65
C TYR A 23 4.26 17.49 -32.94
N LYS A 24 3.87 18.53 -33.68
CA LYS A 24 4.54 18.96 -34.93
C LYS A 24 6.01 19.27 -34.62
N ASN A 25 6.87 18.64 -35.43
CA ASN A 25 8.30 18.77 -35.50
C ASN A 25 8.80 20.20 -35.65
N ASN A 26 9.67 20.61 -34.73
CA ASN A 26 10.81 21.45 -35.11
C ASN A 26 12.03 20.95 -34.34
N SER A 27 13.06 20.55 -35.06
CA SER A 27 14.38 20.03 -34.67
C SER A 27 14.33 18.80 -33.74
N LYS A 28 14.81 17.66 -34.27
CA LYS A 28 15.06 16.42 -33.52
C LYS A 28 16.24 16.64 -32.55
N GLU A 29 15.97 17.20 -31.36
CA GLU A 29 16.91 17.09 -30.26
C GLU A 29 16.97 15.61 -29.86
N SER A 30 18.16 15.02 -29.95
CA SER A 30 18.35 13.61 -29.56
C SER A 30 18.21 13.53 -28.02
N ILE A 31 17.33 12.66 -27.56
CA ILE A 31 17.14 12.39 -26.13
C ILE A 31 18.27 11.45 -25.68
N LEU A 32 19.01 11.86 -24.66
CA LEU A 32 19.97 11.00 -24.00
C LEU A 32 19.22 9.95 -23.16
N LYS A 33 19.46 8.67 -23.44
CA LYS A 33 18.92 7.58 -22.65
C LYS A 33 19.78 7.41 -21.39
N GLU A 34 19.25 7.74 -20.22
CA GLU A 34 19.88 7.36 -18.95
C GLU A 34 19.68 5.85 -18.72
N GLU A 35 20.74 5.15 -18.34
CA GLU A 35 20.63 3.79 -17.83
C GLU A 35 20.01 3.86 -16.43
N ILE A 36 18.78 3.37 -16.31
CA ILE A 36 18.06 3.32 -15.05
C ILE A 36 18.32 1.94 -14.41
N SER A 37 18.68 1.91 -13.13
CA SER A 37 18.82 0.64 -12.39
C SER A 37 17.48 -0.11 -12.33
N ILE A 38 17.55 -1.44 -12.22
CA ILE A 38 16.34 -2.28 -12.08
C ILE A 38 15.52 -1.85 -10.84
N GLY A 39 16.19 -1.44 -9.75
CA GLY A 39 15.50 -0.94 -8.55
C GLY A 39 14.73 0.35 -8.79
N ALA A 40 15.35 1.31 -9.46
CA ALA A 40 14.69 2.55 -9.86
C ALA A 40 13.53 2.28 -10.82
N TRP A 41 13.71 1.38 -11.78
CA TRP A 41 12.67 0.95 -12.69
C TRP A 41 11.46 0.32 -11.96
N ASN A 42 11.71 -0.57 -10.99
CA ASN A 42 10.65 -1.15 -10.17
C ASN A 42 9.93 -0.10 -9.34
N ALA A 43 10.65 0.90 -8.80
CA ALA A 43 10.04 2.00 -8.08
C ALA A 43 9.11 2.82 -8.97
N VAL A 44 9.53 3.15 -10.19
CA VAL A 44 8.71 3.84 -11.18
C VAL A 44 7.45 3.03 -11.50
N ARG A 45 7.60 1.74 -11.81
CA ARG A 45 6.45 0.89 -12.14
C ARG A 45 5.43 0.82 -11.01
N LYS A 46 5.88 0.65 -9.75
CA LYS A 46 4.99 0.63 -8.58
C LYS A 46 4.28 1.99 -8.37
N ALA A 47 4.98 3.10 -8.60
CA ALA A 47 4.38 4.43 -8.51
C ALA A 47 3.32 4.64 -9.61
N HIS A 48 3.63 4.23 -10.85
CA HIS A 48 2.67 4.29 -11.97
C HIS A 48 1.46 3.39 -11.74
N GLN A 49 1.65 2.19 -11.16
CA GLN A 49 0.56 1.31 -10.76
C GLN A 49 -0.45 2.04 -9.85
N MET A 50 0.05 2.83 -8.89
CA MET A 50 -0.85 3.58 -7.99
C MET A 50 -1.52 4.76 -8.68
N THR A 51 -0.82 5.46 -9.57
CA THR A 51 -1.35 6.69 -10.21
C THR A 51 -2.25 6.41 -11.39
N ASP A 52 -2.11 5.27 -12.04
CA ASP A 52 -2.89 4.87 -13.22
C ASP A 52 -3.95 3.81 -12.91
N LEU A 53 -4.09 3.40 -11.62
CA LEU A 53 -5.07 2.42 -11.20
C LEU A 53 -6.48 2.88 -11.62
N PRO A 54 -7.21 2.08 -12.41
CA PRO A 54 -8.58 2.41 -12.77
C PRO A 54 -9.50 2.27 -11.54
N ILE A 55 -10.29 3.29 -11.26
CA ILE A 55 -11.22 3.34 -10.13
C ILE A 55 -12.63 3.46 -10.69
N CYS A 56 -13.43 2.39 -10.56
CA CYS A 56 -14.84 2.37 -10.97
C CYS A 56 -15.67 1.78 -9.81
N PRO A 57 -16.09 2.59 -8.83
CA PRO A 57 -16.79 2.10 -7.65
C PRO A 57 -18.22 1.67 -7.98
N GLN A 58 -18.70 0.61 -7.34
CA GLN A 58 -20.09 0.12 -7.48
C GLN A 58 -21.10 0.95 -6.67
N ALA A 59 -20.64 1.67 -5.66
CA ALA A 59 -21.43 2.64 -4.90
C ALA A 59 -20.65 3.96 -4.78
N THR A 60 -21.32 5.05 -4.44
CA THR A 60 -20.64 6.33 -4.24
C THR A 60 -19.66 6.24 -3.07
N LEU A 61 -18.38 6.54 -3.35
CA LEU A 61 -17.31 6.50 -2.38
C LEU A 61 -16.91 7.92 -1.97
N TYR A 62 -17.24 8.32 -0.78
CA TYR A 62 -16.86 9.60 -0.19
C TYR A 62 -15.50 9.45 0.50
N VAL A 63 -14.45 10.00 -0.08
CA VAL A 63 -13.10 9.91 0.48
C VAL A 63 -12.85 11.05 1.47
N ASN A 64 -13.08 12.29 1.03
CA ASN A 64 -12.91 13.51 1.85
C ASN A 64 -13.64 14.68 1.19
N LYS A 65 -13.53 15.87 1.78
CA LYS A 65 -14.15 17.11 1.25
C LYS A 65 -13.69 17.53 -0.16
N HIS A 66 -12.58 16.97 -0.65
CA HIS A 66 -11.98 17.32 -1.95
C HIS A 66 -12.24 16.26 -3.02
N LYS A 67 -12.64 15.04 -2.63
CA LYS A 67 -12.82 13.95 -3.60
C LYS A 67 -13.96 13.02 -3.20
N THR A 68 -14.83 12.82 -4.16
CA THR A 68 -15.89 11.80 -4.17
C THR A 68 -15.81 11.05 -5.49
N TYR A 69 -15.84 9.74 -5.44
CA TYR A 69 -15.96 8.90 -6.62
C TYR A 69 -17.41 8.49 -6.77
N SER A 70 -18.02 8.80 -7.92
CA SER A 70 -19.42 8.47 -8.20
C SER A 70 -19.55 7.00 -8.61
N ALA A 71 -20.64 6.37 -8.18
CA ALA A 71 -20.97 5.00 -8.58
C ALA A 71 -20.99 4.84 -10.10
N GLY A 72 -20.37 3.79 -10.61
CA GLY A 72 -20.32 3.47 -12.04
C GLY A 72 -19.50 4.42 -12.91
N LYS A 73 -18.85 5.45 -12.34
CA LYS A 73 -17.98 6.36 -13.11
C LYS A 73 -16.53 5.95 -13.00
N GLU A 74 -15.87 5.82 -14.14
CA GLU A 74 -14.45 5.57 -14.20
C GLU A 74 -13.67 6.84 -13.80
N ASP A 75 -12.67 6.64 -12.95
CA ASP A 75 -11.67 7.61 -12.53
C ASP A 75 -10.32 6.89 -12.49
N LYS A 76 -9.24 7.57 -12.15
CA LYS A 76 -7.91 6.93 -12.03
C LYS A 76 -7.13 7.45 -10.84
N GLY A 77 -6.18 6.63 -10.44
CA GLY A 77 -5.31 6.89 -9.31
C GLY A 77 -5.90 6.41 -7.99
N LEU A 78 -5.04 5.76 -7.22
CA LEU A 78 -5.39 5.18 -5.93
C LEU A 78 -5.96 6.24 -5.00
N ILE A 79 -7.00 5.90 -4.26
CA ILE A 79 -7.66 6.82 -3.33
C ILE A 79 -6.71 7.30 -2.23
N TYR A 80 -6.89 8.54 -1.79
CA TYR A 80 -6.15 9.09 -0.66
C TYR A 80 -6.75 8.58 0.66
N SER A 81 -5.95 7.85 1.43
CA SER A 81 -6.34 7.38 2.75
C SER A 81 -5.20 7.52 3.72
N SER A 82 -5.44 8.17 4.85
CA SER A 82 -4.47 8.27 5.94
C SER A 82 -5.02 7.58 7.17
N THR A 83 -5.01 6.26 7.20
CA THR A 83 -5.29 5.58 8.44
C THR A 83 -4.05 5.65 9.32
N ARG A 84 -4.24 6.13 10.52
CA ARG A 84 -3.18 6.21 11.54
C ARG A 84 -3.16 5.01 12.47
N GLU A 85 -4.17 4.18 12.40
CA GLU A 85 -4.26 2.96 13.20
C GLU A 85 -3.29 1.90 12.70
N ILE A 86 -3.17 1.85 11.40
CA ILE A 86 -2.24 1.03 10.66
C ILE A 86 -1.61 1.95 9.62
N ASN A 87 -0.33 1.87 9.38
CA ASN A 87 0.29 2.61 8.28
C ASN A 87 -0.09 1.97 6.95
N THR A 88 -1.35 2.04 6.60
CA THR A 88 -1.85 1.37 5.43
C THR A 88 -1.30 1.97 4.17
N SER A 89 -0.72 1.10 3.39
CA SER A 89 -0.39 1.37 1.99
C SER A 89 -0.87 0.18 1.20
N ILE A 90 -1.72 0.43 0.19
CA ILE A 90 -2.06 -0.58 -0.80
C ILE A 90 -0.75 -1.14 -1.37
N GLY A 91 -0.67 -2.47 -1.44
CA GLY A 91 0.54 -3.17 -1.86
C GLY A 91 1.45 -3.62 -0.71
N GLN A 92 1.32 -3.02 0.48
CA GLN A 92 1.95 -3.54 1.71
C GLN A 92 0.92 -4.22 2.60
N ASP A 93 -0.03 -3.47 3.15
CA ASP A 93 -1.03 -4.00 4.07
C ASP A 93 -2.20 -4.68 3.33
N VAL A 94 -2.57 -4.16 2.15
CA VAL A 94 -3.66 -4.69 1.31
C VAL A 94 -3.19 -4.77 -0.14
N SER A 95 -3.41 -5.91 -0.79
CA SER A 95 -3.08 -6.07 -2.20
C SER A 95 -4.00 -5.23 -3.09
N PHE A 96 -3.52 -4.87 -4.29
CA PHE A 96 -4.37 -4.23 -5.31
C PHE A 96 -5.57 -5.11 -5.69
N HIS A 97 -5.38 -6.43 -5.70
CA HIS A 97 -6.46 -7.38 -5.93
C HIS A 97 -7.56 -7.24 -4.89
N THR A 98 -7.20 -7.25 -3.61
CA THR A 98 -8.16 -7.10 -2.50
C THR A 98 -8.88 -5.76 -2.58
N PHE A 99 -8.16 -4.68 -2.86
CA PHE A 99 -8.76 -3.36 -3.03
C PHE A 99 -9.75 -3.32 -4.19
N MET A 100 -9.37 -3.83 -5.37
CA MET A 100 -10.23 -3.79 -6.57
C MET A 100 -11.49 -4.64 -6.38
N THR A 101 -11.39 -5.79 -5.73
CA THR A 101 -12.57 -6.63 -5.41
C THR A 101 -13.44 -5.99 -4.34
N ALA A 102 -12.88 -5.30 -3.36
CA ALA A 102 -13.65 -4.50 -2.40
C ALA A 102 -14.36 -3.33 -3.08
N LEU A 103 -13.70 -2.68 -4.05
CA LEU A 103 -14.29 -1.59 -4.84
C LEU A 103 -15.47 -2.07 -5.69
N HIS A 104 -15.40 -3.30 -6.19
CA HIS A 104 -16.47 -3.95 -6.97
C HIS A 104 -17.62 -4.50 -6.10
N ASN A 105 -17.39 -4.75 -4.82
CA ASN A 105 -18.41 -5.22 -3.88
C ASN A 105 -19.17 -4.04 -3.24
N PRO A 106 -20.44 -3.76 -3.62
CA PRO A 106 -21.21 -2.61 -3.11
C PRO A 106 -21.49 -2.68 -1.59
N LYS A 107 -21.34 -3.87 -0.98
CA LYS A 107 -21.48 -4.09 0.47
C LYS A 107 -20.15 -4.09 1.22
N SER A 108 -19.03 -3.79 0.55
CA SER A 108 -17.73 -3.82 1.19
C SER A 108 -17.60 -2.74 2.28
N LEU A 109 -16.69 -2.99 3.22
CA LEU A 109 -16.35 -2.01 4.25
C LEU A 109 -15.80 -0.70 3.67
N LEU A 110 -15.33 -0.71 2.43
CA LEU A 110 -14.88 0.48 1.70
C LEU A 110 -15.99 1.54 1.61
N TYR A 111 -17.25 1.14 1.52
CA TYR A 111 -18.42 2.02 1.42
C TYR A 111 -19.12 2.28 2.76
N SER A 112 -18.58 1.77 3.88
CA SER A 112 -19.26 1.94 5.16
C SER A 112 -19.31 3.43 5.56
N GLU A 113 -20.48 3.90 5.98
CA GLU A 113 -20.70 5.29 6.38
C GLU A 113 -19.78 5.76 7.50
N LYS A 114 -19.39 4.87 8.41
CA LYS A 114 -18.52 5.19 9.56
C LYS A 114 -17.12 5.65 9.15
N ILE A 115 -16.70 5.32 7.95
CA ILE A 115 -15.37 5.64 7.42
C ILE A 115 -15.37 7.03 6.80
N ASN A 116 -16.50 7.43 6.23
CA ASN A 116 -16.65 8.63 5.43
C ASN A 116 -17.20 9.84 6.20
N ARG A 117 -17.55 9.68 7.50
CA ARG A 117 -18.11 10.77 8.34
C ARG A 117 -17.06 11.43 9.24
N PRO A 118 -17.22 12.70 9.60
CA PRO A 118 -16.42 13.33 10.64
C PRO A 118 -16.42 12.51 11.94
N PRO A 119 -15.31 12.38 12.67
CA PRO A 119 -14.01 13.02 12.46
C PRO A 119 -13.08 12.26 11.47
N TYR A 120 -13.60 11.26 10.78
CA TYR A 120 -12.82 10.29 9.96
C TYR A 120 -12.69 10.72 8.50
N HIS A 121 -13.08 11.95 8.14
CA HIS A 121 -12.90 12.46 6.79
C HIS A 121 -11.48 12.24 6.29
N GLY A 122 -11.36 11.51 5.19
CA GLY A 122 -10.08 11.19 4.55
C GLY A 122 -9.25 10.14 5.28
N THR A 123 -9.83 9.39 6.22
CA THR A 123 -9.16 8.28 6.90
C THR A 123 -10.02 7.03 6.85
N ASN A 124 -9.61 6.04 6.08
CA ASN A 124 -10.19 4.70 6.11
C ASN A 124 -9.63 3.90 7.28
N CYS A 125 -9.87 4.33 8.51
CA CYS A 125 -9.25 3.77 9.71
C CYS A 125 -9.55 2.27 9.93
N ARG A 126 -10.48 1.69 9.19
CA ARG A 126 -10.90 0.30 9.39
C ARG A 126 -10.81 -0.57 8.15
N THR A 127 -10.56 0.00 6.99
CA THR A 127 -10.59 -0.73 5.73
C THR A 127 -9.26 -0.92 5.09
N TYR A 128 -8.23 -0.21 5.52
CA TYR A 128 -6.86 -0.32 5.02
C TYR A 128 -6.71 -0.02 3.52
N TYR A 129 -7.66 0.68 2.90
CA TYR A 129 -7.63 0.97 1.48
C TYR A 129 -7.15 2.38 1.20
N GLY A 130 -6.25 2.50 0.24
CA GLY A 130 -5.71 3.78 -0.19
C GLY A 130 -4.29 4.05 0.30
N THR A 131 -3.75 5.20 -0.06
CA THR A 131 -2.40 5.61 0.32
C THR A 131 -2.29 7.11 0.53
N VAL A 132 -1.35 7.53 1.35
CA VAL A 132 -0.89 8.91 1.49
C VAL A 132 0.41 9.12 0.70
N CYS A 133 0.91 10.35 0.65
CA CYS A 133 2.16 10.67 -0.04
C CYS A 133 3.33 9.78 0.40
N SER A 134 3.49 9.59 1.71
CA SER A 134 4.55 8.74 2.26
C SER A 134 4.33 7.25 1.98
N GLY A 135 3.09 6.79 1.97
CA GLY A 135 2.76 5.41 1.59
C GLY A 135 3.08 5.11 0.13
N LEU A 136 2.76 6.03 -0.79
CA LEU A 136 3.11 5.90 -2.20
C LEU A 136 4.63 5.76 -2.38
N VAL A 137 5.41 6.67 -1.80
CA VAL A 137 6.88 6.64 -1.93
C VAL A 137 7.48 5.39 -1.28
N THR A 138 7.02 5.02 -0.07
CA THR A 138 7.49 3.84 0.64
C THR A 138 7.25 2.56 -0.13
N TYR A 139 6.03 2.38 -0.65
CA TYR A 139 5.69 1.21 -1.45
C TYR A 139 6.49 1.16 -2.75
N ALA A 140 6.60 2.30 -3.44
CA ALA A 140 7.37 2.39 -4.67
C ALA A 140 8.83 1.97 -4.47
N LEU A 141 9.46 2.47 -3.41
CA LEU A 141 10.85 2.14 -3.05
C LEU A 141 11.02 0.73 -2.47
N GLY A 142 9.95 -0.01 -2.19
CA GLY A 142 10.01 -1.35 -1.61
C GLY A 142 10.43 -1.38 -0.15
N LEU A 143 10.21 -0.29 0.60
CA LEU A 143 10.53 -0.23 2.03
C LEU A 143 9.49 -1.00 2.84
N LYS A 144 9.94 -1.85 3.77
CA LYS A 144 9.05 -2.65 4.62
C LYS A 144 8.28 -1.79 5.62
N ILE A 145 8.94 -0.79 6.19
CA ILE A 145 8.31 0.16 7.12
C ILE A 145 7.87 1.39 6.35
N THR A 146 6.58 1.74 6.43
CA THR A 146 6.09 2.99 5.84
C THR A 146 6.78 4.20 6.49
N GLN A 147 7.57 4.93 5.71
CA GLN A 147 8.23 6.14 6.18
C GLN A 147 7.23 7.28 6.27
N ARG A 148 7.27 8.03 7.37
CA ARG A 148 6.58 9.32 7.42
C ARG A 148 7.46 10.37 6.76
N SER A 149 6.86 11.44 6.24
CA SER A 149 7.66 12.56 5.73
C SER A 149 8.63 13.15 6.77
N ALA A 150 8.32 13.02 8.06
CA ALA A 150 9.20 13.48 9.14
C ALA A 150 10.44 12.59 9.35
N ASP A 151 10.42 11.35 8.87
CA ASP A 151 11.48 10.36 9.10
C ASP A 151 12.61 10.45 8.06
N ILE A 152 12.33 10.96 6.86
CA ILE A 152 13.28 11.01 5.73
C ILE A 152 14.60 11.70 6.07
N PRO A 153 14.62 12.91 6.68
CA PRO A 153 15.88 13.61 6.95
C PRO A 153 16.80 12.91 7.95
N SER A 154 16.27 11.98 8.74
CA SER A 154 17.00 11.27 9.78
C SER A 154 17.24 9.79 9.49
N ALA A 155 16.77 9.28 8.35
CA ALA A 155 16.93 7.90 7.98
C ALA A 155 18.26 7.67 7.25
N ASP A 156 19.13 6.83 7.82
CA ASP A 156 20.50 6.59 7.33
C ASP A 156 20.58 6.07 5.89
N TYR A 157 19.49 5.46 5.39
CA TYR A 157 19.41 4.95 4.03
C TYR A 157 18.94 5.98 3.00
N PHE A 158 18.60 7.21 3.43
CA PHE A 158 18.42 8.35 2.55
C PHE A 158 19.62 9.29 2.65
N GLU A 159 20.03 9.85 1.53
CA GLU A 159 21.01 10.91 1.47
C GLU A 159 20.42 12.15 0.78
N GLN A 160 20.74 13.32 1.29
CA GLN A 160 20.39 14.56 0.62
C GLN A 160 21.30 14.72 -0.60
N VAL A 161 20.71 14.90 -1.77
CA VAL A 161 21.45 15.14 -3.01
C VAL A 161 22.20 16.46 -2.90
N GLU A 162 23.47 16.51 -3.32
CA GLU A 162 24.30 17.72 -3.22
C GLU A 162 23.76 18.83 -4.11
N ASP A 163 23.52 18.54 -5.38
CA ASP A 163 22.91 19.50 -6.32
C ASP A 163 21.37 19.49 -6.19
N GLN A 164 20.85 20.45 -5.45
CA GLN A 164 19.42 20.65 -5.22
C GLN A 164 18.71 21.38 -6.37
N SER A 165 19.02 20.98 -7.59
CA SER A 165 18.43 21.55 -8.82
C SER A 165 17.96 20.47 -9.78
N ALA A 166 17.39 20.88 -10.91
CA ALA A 166 17.01 19.98 -12.00
C ALA A 166 18.21 19.16 -12.51
N ASN A 167 19.44 19.66 -12.42
CA ASN A 167 20.62 18.94 -12.91
C ASN A 167 20.99 17.75 -12.00
N GLY A 168 20.81 17.90 -10.68
CA GLY A 168 21.14 16.86 -9.71
C GLY A 168 20.08 15.76 -9.55
N VAL A 169 18.84 15.99 -10.03
CA VAL A 169 17.74 15.05 -9.86
C VAL A 169 17.90 13.81 -10.76
N GLN A 170 17.52 12.66 -10.25
CA GLN A 170 17.51 11.38 -10.96
C GLN A 170 16.16 10.66 -10.78
N VAL A 171 15.93 9.64 -11.61
CA VAL A 171 14.77 8.77 -11.47
C VAL A 171 14.81 8.06 -10.12
N ALA A 172 13.64 7.93 -9.47
CA ALA A 172 13.43 7.42 -8.12
C ALA A 172 13.96 8.29 -6.97
N ASP A 173 14.43 9.50 -7.24
CA ASP A 173 14.67 10.47 -6.17
C ASP A 173 13.35 10.90 -5.49
N VAL A 174 13.43 11.17 -4.19
CA VAL A 174 12.33 11.62 -3.36
C VAL A 174 12.39 13.15 -3.24
N LEU A 175 11.34 13.81 -3.69
CA LEU A 175 11.16 15.24 -3.46
C LEU A 175 10.43 15.43 -2.13
N TRP A 176 11.16 15.86 -1.13
CA TRP A 176 10.68 15.95 0.24
C TRP A 176 10.41 17.37 0.70
N SER A 177 9.34 17.57 1.45
CA SER A 177 9.12 18.73 2.31
C SER A 177 8.46 18.32 3.62
N LYS A 178 8.44 19.20 4.62
CA LYS A 178 7.76 18.93 5.89
C LYS A 178 6.28 18.62 5.64
N GLY A 179 5.91 17.35 5.78
CA GLY A 179 4.51 16.88 5.63
C GLY A 179 4.14 16.39 4.22
N HIS A 180 5.05 16.38 3.26
CA HIS A 180 4.78 15.88 1.91
C HIS A 180 5.98 15.20 1.26
N MET A 181 5.72 14.21 0.43
CA MET A 181 6.71 13.47 -0.34
C MET A 181 6.18 13.17 -1.74
N MET A 182 7.07 13.17 -2.73
CA MET A 182 6.80 12.81 -4.11
C MET A 182 7.96 11.94 -4.62
N LEU A 183 7.72 11.12 -5.63
CA LEU A 183 8.74 10.30 -6.28
C LEU A 183 8.94 10.77 -7.71
N VAL A 184 10.18 11.02 -8.10
CA VAL A 184 10.54 11.31 -9.51
C VAL A 184 10.44 10.00 -10.30
N THR A 185 9.69 10.01 -11.40
CA THR A 185 9.43 8.80 -12.20
C THR A 185 10.01 8.86 -13.61
N ALA A 186 10.36 10.05 -14.10
CA ALA A 186 11.13 10.20 -15.31
C ALA A 186 11.95 11.49 -15.29
N VAL A 187 13.16 11.42 -15.88
CA VAL A 187 14.03 12.55 -16.15
C VAL A 187 14.51 12.42 -17.59
N GLU A 188 14.10 13.34 -18.44
CA GLU A 188 14.47 13.39 -19.84
C GLU A 188 15.51 14.48 -20.04
N ARG A 189 16.71 14.10 -20.52
CA ARG A 189 17.79 15.02 -20.86
C ARG A 189 17.92 15.11 -22.38
N ILE A 190 18.08 16.31 -22.85
CA ILE A 190 18.38 16.56 -24.28
C ILE A 190 19.88 16.50 -24.51
N SER A 191 20.31 16.45 -25.77
CA SER A 191 21.69 16.17 -26.19
C SER A 191 22.74 17.13 -25.61
N ASP A 192 22.36 18.34 -25.21
CA ASP A 192 23.25 19.32 -24.58
C ASP A 192 23.26 19.18 -23.02
N GLY A 193 22.62 18.15 -22.46
CA GLY A 193 22.55 17.87 -21.03
C GLY A 193 21.48 18.65 -20.26
N ARG A 194 20.77 19.59 -20.90
CA ARG A 194 19.63 20.27 -20.26
C ARG A 194 18.49 19.31 -20.02
N ILE A 195 17.71 19.59 -18.98
CA ILE A 195 16.47 18.87 -18.71
C ILE A 195 15.40 19.30 -19.71
N GLY A 196 14.93 18.33 -20.49
CA GLY A 196 13.79 18.48 -21.37
C GLY A 196 12.46 18.23 -20.66
N LYS A 197 12.43 17.27 -19.72
CA LYS A 197 11.19 16.89 -19.04
C LYS A 197 11.45 16.20 -17.71
N ILE A 198 10.61 16.45 -16.71
CA ILE A 198 10.62 15.69 -15.46
C ILE A 198 9.19 15.25 -15.12
N GLU A 199 9.02 13.95 -14.84
CA GLU A 199 7.77 13.42 -14.32
C GLU A 199 7.95 13.03 -12.84
N TYR A 200 6.91 13.26 -12.04
CA TYR A 200 6.84 12.78 -10.67
C TYR A 200 5.45 12.28 -10.30
N CYS A 201 5.41 11.35 -9.36
CA CYS A 201 4.20 10.81 -8.75
C CYS A 201 4.00 11.34 -7.34
N GLU A 202 2.77 11.68 -6.98
CA GLU A 202 2.39 12.11 -5.64
C GLU A 202 1.01 11.55 -5.27
N SER A 203 0.76 11.33 -3.97
CA SER A 203 -0.59 11.10 -3.45
C SER A 203 -1.01 12.31 -2.62
N VAL A 204 -2.15 12.88 -2.99
CA VAL A 204 -2.74 14.06 -2.38
C VAL A 204 -4.21 13.80 -2.07
N GLU A 205 -4.89 14.72 -1.40
CA GLU A 205 -6.29 14.56 -0.96
C GLU A 205 -7.27 14.21 -2.10
N THR A 206 -6.89 14.46 -3.36
CA THR A 206 -7.68 14.08 -4.55
C THR A 206 -7.28 12.73 -5.15
N GLY A 207 -6.35 12.00 -4.54
CA GLY A 207 -5.84 10.71 -4.99
C GLY A 207 -4.40 10.73 -5.48
N ALA A 208 -3.89 9.55 -5.84
CA ALA A 208 -2.56 9.41 -6.43
C ALA A 208 -2.58 9.90 -7.88
N ARG A 209 -1.53 10.61 -8.29
CA ARG A 209 -1.47 11.22 -9.64
C ARG A 209 -0.04 11.39 -10.12
N ARG A 210 0.12 11.44 -11.43
CA ARG A 210 1.35 11.84 -12.12
C ARG A 210 1.29 13.32 -12.52
N ARG A 211 2.45 13.96 -12.50
CA ARG A 211 2.65 15.32 -12.97
C ARG A 211 3.89 15.38 -13.85
N VAL A 212 3.78 16.13 -14.92
CA VAL A 212 4.86 16.39 -15.85
C VAL A 212 5.22 17.85 -15.81
N LEU A 213 6.50 18.13 -15.80
CA LEU A 213 7.10 19.46 -15.93
C LEU A 213 7.89 19.48 -17.23
N GLU A 214 7.67 20.49 -18.04
CA GLU A 214 8.14 20.53 -19.42
C GLU A 214 9.60 20.99 -19.56
N ASP A 215 10.23 21.41 -18.46
CA ASP A 215 11.66 21.78 -18.44
C ASP A 215 12.23 21.85 -17.01
N GLY A 216 13.55 21.98 -16.93
CA GLY A 216 14.26 22.12 -15.64
C GLY A 216 13.92 23.42 -14.89
N ALA A 217 13.55 24.50 -15.59
CA ALA A 217 13.20 25.74 -14.93
C ALA A 217 11.88 25.61 -14.18
N ALA A 218 10.90 24.91 -14.76
CA ALA A 218 9.62 24.58 -14.10
C ALA A 218 9.85 23.69 -12.85
N PHE A 219 10.79 22.75 -12.93
CA PHE A 219 11.18 21.93 -11.79
C PHE A 219 11.82 22.76 -10.67
N ASN A 220 12.80 23.62 -11.00
CA ASN A 220 13.43 24.50 -10.02
C ASN A 220 12.42 25.43 -9.35
N LYS A 221 11.47 25.97 -10.12
CA LYS A 221 10.32 26.72 -9.57
C LYS A 221 9.48 25.89 -8.59
N LEU A 222 9.25 24.59 -8.90
CA LEU A 222 8.50 23.69 -8.02
C LEU A 222 9.25 23.48 -6.71
N LEU A 223 10.59 23.22 -6.75
CA LEU A 223 11.43 23.05 -5.57
C LEU A 223 11.32 24.26 -4.64
N VAL A 224 11.52 25.46 -5.16
CA VAL A 224 11.44 26.71 -4.39
C VAL A 224 10.04 26.92 -3.82
N ARG A 225 9.01 26.84 -4.66
CA ARG A 225 7.62 27.14 -4.25
C ARG A 225 7.12 26.22 -3.16
N ARG A 226 7.46 24.91 -3.22
CA ARG A 226 7.03 23.90 -2.26
C ARG A 226 8.06 23.62 -1.16
N LYS A 227 9.19 24.34 -1.17
CA LYS A 227 10.32 24.13 -0.25
C LYS A 227 10.75 22.66 -0.22
N LEU A 228 10.95 22.10 -1.42
CA LEU A 228 11.33 20.71 -1.59
C LEU A 228 12.84 20.55 -1.49
N ILE A 229 13.26 19.44 -0.90
CA ILE A 229 14.63 18.96 -0.83
C ILE A 229 14.68 17.61 -1.54
N ILE A 230 15.70 17.40 -2.36
CA ILE A 230 15.90 16.14 -3.09
C ILE A 230 16.66 15.18 -2.21
N TYR A 231 16.08 14.02 -1.95
CA TYR A 231 16.71 12.89 -1.25
C TYR A 231 16.81 11.70 -2.18
N ARG A 232 17.89 10.93 -2.04
CA ARG A 232 18.14 9.69 -2.79
C ARG A 232 18.12 8.50 -1.85
N TYR A 233 17.41 7.43 -2.22
CA TYR A 233 17.43 6.17 -1.50
C TYR A 233 18.64 5.34 -1.94
N LYS A 234 19.63 5.22 -1.06
CA LYS A 234 20.94 4.59 -1.33
C LYS A 234 20.87 3.11 -1.73
N GLU A 235 19.87 2.40 -1.24
CA GLU A 235 19.77 0.95 -1.43
C GLU A 235 19.16 0.54 -2.77
N LEU A 236 18.54 1.48 -3.53
CA LEU A 236 17.96 1.20 -4.84
C LEU A 236 18.93 0.57 -5.84
N TYR A 237 20.22 0.77 -5.63
CA TYR A 237 21.27 0.32 -6.54
C TYR A 237 22.04 -0.89 -6.01
N LYS A 238 21.80 -1.30 -4.74
CA LYS A 238 22.60 -2.33 -4.06
C LYS A 238 22.00 -3.74 -4.13
N ASN A 239 20.71 -3.88 -3.92
CA ASN A 239 20.03 -5.18 -3.89
C ASN A 239 18.71 -5.09 -4.63
N VAL A 240 18.70 -5.61 -5.84
CA VAL A 240 17.54 -5.52 -6.69
C VAL A 240 16.88 -6.89 -6.78
N ASP A 241 16.09 -7.23 -5.80
CA ASP A 241 15.11 -8.28 -5.98
C ASP A 241 13.99 -7.76 -6.89
N TYR A 242 13.84 -8.43 -8.03
CA TYR A 242 12.71 -8.22 -8.91
C TYR A 242 11.46 -8.72 -8.19
N THR A 243 10.73 -7.83 -7.56
CA THR A 243 9.39 -8.14 -7.08
C THR A 243 8.44 -7.95 -8.25
N PRO A 244 7.80 -9.02 -8.75
CA PRO A 244 6.82 -8.87 -9.82
C PRO A 244 5.76 -7.88 -9.40
N ILE A 245 5.41 -6.96 -10.29
CA ILE A 245 4.24 -6.10 -10.06
C ILE A 245 3.03 -7.01 -10.11
N ASN A 246 2.13 -6.80 -9.16
CA ASN A 246 0.87 -7.51 -9.10
C ASN A 246 0.21 -7.52 -10.49
N GLU A 247 -0.16 -8.71 -10.98
CA GLU A 247 -0.62 -8.99 -12.34
C GLU A 247 -1.84 -8.18 -12.81
N PHE A 248 -2.50 -7.47 -11.89
CA PHE A 248 -3.78 -6.80 -12.15
C PHE A 248 -3.68 -5.42 -12.77
N VAL A 249 -2.53 -4.81 -12.75
CA VAL A 249 -2.33 -3.49 -13.36
C VAL A 249 -1.12 -3.56 -14.28
N ALA A 250 -1.39 -3.71 -15.56
CA ALA A 250 -0.36 -3.56 -16.58
C ALA A 250 0.11 -2.10 -16.58
N VAL A 251 1.37 -1.93 -16.27
CA VAL A 251 2.01 -0.61 -16.21
C VAL A 251 2.38 -0.10 -17.61
N ASP A 252 2.43 -0.99 -18.56
CA ASP A 252 2.67 -0.68 -19.97
C ASP A 252 1.35 -0.22 -20.59
N GLY A 253 1.00 1.02 -20.49
CA GLY A 253 -0.22 1.69 -20.94
C GLY A 253 -1.13 1.06 -22.02
N GLU A 254 -0.70 -0.04 -22.66
CA GLU A 254 -1.39 -0.72 -23.72
C GLU A 254 -1.98 -2.11 -23.35
N ARG A 255 -1.59 -2.70 -22.22
CA ARG A 255 -2.15 -3.98 -21.78
C ARG A 255 -2.79 -3.87 -20.41
N LYS A 256 -4.04 -3.42 -20.35
CA LYS A 256 -4.92 -3.68 -19.21
C LYS A 256 -5.19 -5.19 -19.20
N ILE A 257 -4.57 -5.93 -18.29
CA ILE A 257 -5.01 -7.30 -18.00
C ILE A 257 -6.40 -7.16 -17.39
N PRO A 258 -7.45 -7.71 -18.02
CA PRO A 258 -8.79 -7.56 -17.50
C PRO A 258 -8.85 -8.22 -16.13
N PHE A 259 -9.18 -7.44 -15.10
CA PHE A 259 -9.42 -7.94 -13.76
C PHE A 259 -10.73 -8.74 -13.77
N LYS A 260 -10.67 -10.02 -13.40
CA LYS A 260 -11.85 -10.85 -13.29
C LYS A 260 -12.44 -10.76 -11.88
N TYR A 261 -13.57 -10.12 -11.75
CA TYR A 261 -14.34 -10.08 -10.51
C TYR A 261 -15.14 -11.37 -10.31
N ASN A 262 -15.38 -11.72 -9.05
CA ASN A 262 -16.39 -12.70 -8.69
C ASN A 262 -17.68 -11.93 -8.38
N ASP A 263 -18.63 -11.98 -9.32
CA ASP A 263 -19.89 -11.25 -9.23
C ASP A 263 -20.93 -11.95 -8.33
N ASP A 264 -20.63 -13.15 -7.85
CA ASP A 264 -21.56 -13.97 -7.08
C ASP A 264 -21.31 -13.94 -5.58
N ILE A 265 -20.04 -13.85 -5.15
CA ILE A 265 -19.67 -13.88 -3.74
C ILE A 265 -18.33 -13.17 -3.51
N CYS A 266 -18.27 -12.36 -2.45
CA CYS A 266 -17.04 -11.70 -2.03
C CYS A 266 -17.03 -11.50 -0.51
N THR A 267 -15.86 -11.42 0.12
CA THR A 267 -15.80 -10.98 1.51
C THR A 267 -16.05 -9.47 1.61
N ASN A 268 -16.49 -9.01 2.77
CA ASN A 268 -16.71 -7.57 3.00
C ASN A 268 -15.42 -6.72 3.00
N LYS A 269 -14.25 -7.37 3.03
CA LYS A 269 -12.93 -6.74 2.84
C LYS A 269 -12.37 -6.92 1.43
N GLY A 270 -13.04 -7.65 0.54
CA GLY A 270 -12.54 -8.02 -0.79
C GLY A 270 -12.01 -9.46 -0.83
N ASP A 271 -11.73 -9.97 -2.03
CA ASP A 271 -11.10 -11.27 -2.22
C ASP A 271 -9.62 -11.23 -1.84
N LYS A 272 -9.08 -12.34 -1.33
CA LYS A 272 -7.72 -12.45 -0.76
C LYS A 272 -7.46 -11.45 0.39
N ALA A 273 -8.46 -11.18 1.21
CA ALA A 273 -8.33 -10.34 2.39
C ALA A 273 -7.74 -11.12 3.57
N CYS A 274 -7.08 -10.39 4.48
CA CYS A 274 -6.61 -10.92 5.75
C CYS A 274 -7.55 -10.54 6.90
N TYR A 275 -7.75 -11.49 7.80
CA TYR A 275 -8.48 -11.34 9.06
C TYR A 275 -7.63 -11.85 10.20
N ILE A 276 -7.83 -11.35 11.40
CA ILE A 276 -7.18 -11.87 12.61
C ILE A 276 -8.14 -12.84 13.31
N THR A 277 -7.62 -13.86 13.97
CA THR A 277 -8.41 -14.78 14.80
C THR A 277 -9.33 -14.01 15.74
N GLY A 278 -10.63 -14.39 15.78
CA GLY A 278 -11.68 -13.70 16.52
C GLY A 278 -12.33 -12.51 15.79
N GLU A 279 -11.83 -12.13 14.62
CA GLU A 279 -12.49 -11.16 13.75
C GLU A 279 -13.63 -11.82 12.95
N LYS A 280 -14.76 -11.10 12.79
CA LYS A 280 -15.89 -11.59 11.99
C LYS A 280 -15.59 -11.45 10.51
N VAL A 281 -15.76 -12.53 9.77
CA VAL A 281 -15.76 -12.54 8.29
C VAL A 281 -17.19 -12.46 7.81
N VAL A 282 -17.49 -11.50 6.97
CA VAL A 282 -18.80 -11.38 6.32
C VAL A 282 -18.63 -11.69 4.84
N LEU A 283 -19.33 -12.71 4.36
CA LEU A 283 -19.43 -13.03 2.94
C LEU A 283 -20.69 -12.37 2.39
N ASN A 284 -20.54 -11.50 1.43
CA ASN A 284 -21.66 -10.89 0.70
C ASN A 284 -21.95 -11.77 -0.51
N VAL A 285 -23.17 -12.23 -0.64
CA VAL A 285 -23.63 -13.10 -1.72
C VAL A 285 -24.53 -12.30 -2.67
N PHE A 286 -24.29 -12.41 -3.95
CA PHE A 286 -25.03 -11.74 -5.00
C PHE A 286 -25.78 -12.79 -5.85
N GLY A 287 -26.95 -12.45 -6.33
CA GLY A 287 -27.77 -13.40 -7.09
C GLY A 287 -28.62 -14.33 -6.22
N ALA A 288 -29.19 -15.37 -6.84
CA ALA A 288 -30.21 -16.25 -6.24
C ALA A 288 -29.62 -17.50 -5.60
N TYR A 289 -28.60 -17.35 -4.78
CA TYR A 289 -27.96 -18.45 -4.06
C TYR A 289 -28.63 -18.68 -2.69
N ARG A 290 -28.70 -19.93 -2.24
CA ARG A 290 -29.31 -20.31 -0.96
C ARG A 290 -28.29 -20.70 0.10
N ASN A 291 -27.16 -21.23 -0.33
CA ASN A 291 -26.12 -21.77 0.53
C ASN A 291 -24.73 -21.27 0.13
N VAL A 292 -23.81 -21.34 1.05
CA VAL A 292 -22.38 -21.12 0.83
C VAL A 292 -21.62 -22.34 1.33
N GLU A 293 -20.84 -22.96 0.46
CA GLU A 293 -19.84 -23.97 0.83
C GLU A 293 -18.58 -23.24 1.25
N ILE A 294 -18.09 -23.52 2.44
CA ILE A 294 -16.87 -22.95 3.02
C ILE A 294 -15.84 -24.05 3.16
N TYR A 295 -14.66 -23.81 2.65
CA TYR A 295 -13.53 -24.72 2.72
C TYR A 295 -12.44 -24.11 3.56
N LYS A 296 -11.75 -24.92 4.36
CA LYS A 296 -10.53 -24.58 5.07
C LYS A 296 -9.43 -25.52 4.62
N ASP A 297 -8.29 -24.95 4.24
CA ASP A 297 -7.14 -25.74 3.77
C ASP A 297 -7.54 -26.77 2.70
N SER A 298 -8.39 -26.35 1.75
CA SER A 298 -8.99 -27.14 0.64
C SER A 298 -10.00 -28.22 1.04
N THR A 299 -10.30 -28.39 2.32
CA THR A 299 -11.30 -29.35 2.81
C THR A 299 -12.60 -28.66 3.13
N LEU A 300 -13.74 -29.25 2.77
CA LEU A 300 -15.05 -28.71 3.12
C LEU A 300 -15.17 -28.58 4.65
N TYR A 301 -15.19 -27.34 5.13
CA TYR A 301 -15.27 -27.02 6.55
C TYR A 301 -16.73 -26.98 7.03
N LYS A 302 -17.59 -26.26 6.31
CA LYS A 302 -19.03 -26.25 6.57
C LYS A 302 -19.83 -25.68 5.41
N MET A 303 -21.15 -25.97 5.42
CA MET A 303 -22.15 -25.33 4.57
C MET A 303 -23.06 -24.45 5.43
N VAL A 304 -23.34 -23.22 4.97
CA VAL A 304 -24.15 -22.23 5.70
C VAL A 304 -25.22 -21.67 4.79
N ASN A 305 -26.41 -21.47 5.32
CA ASN A 305 -27.50 -20.81 4.60
C ASN A 305 -27.21 -19.31 4.50
N VAL A 306 -27.54 -18.75 3.34
CA VAL A 306 -27.52 -17.30 3.12
C VAL A 306 -28.67 -16.66 3.89
N ASP A 307 -28.42 -15.56 4.59
CA ASP A 307 -29.44 -14.87 5.36
C ASP A 307 -30.36 -13.99 4.47
N LYS A 308 -31.35 -13.35 5.09
CA LYS A 308 -32.30 -12.46 4.40
C LYS A 308 -31.66 -11.22 3.75
N ASN A 309 -30.44 -10.86 4.16
CA ASN A 309 -29.68 -9.75 3.61
C ASN A 309 -28.73 -10.20 2.50
N ASN A 310 -28.76 -11.46 2.12
CA ASN A 310 -27.80 -12.11 1.24
C ASN A 310 -26.37 -12.04 1.80
N ASP A 311 -26.21 -12.32 3.09
CA ASP A 311 -24.92 -12.37 3.76
C ASP A 311 -24.75 -13.69 4.52
N VAL A 312 -23.50 -14.08 4.72
CA VAL A 312 -23.10 -15.15 5.63
C VAL A 312 -22.08 -14.58 6.62
N ILE A 313 -22.41 -14.64 7.91
CA ILE A 313 -21.53 -14.12 8.98
C ILE A 313 -20.83 -15.30 9.64
N LEU A 314 -19.51 -15.27 9.64
CA LEU A 314 -18.65 -16.27 10.24
C LEU A 314 -17.91 -15.65 11.42
N SER A 315 -18.07 -16.24 12.61
CA SER A 315 -17.35 -15.87 13.83
C SER A 315 -16.43 -16.99 14.26
N ASP A 316 -15.40 -16.63 15.01
CA ASP A 316 -14.51 -17.58 15.70
C ASP A 316 -13.85 -18.61 14.78
N LEU A 317 -13.54 -18.20 13.56
CA LEU A 317 -12.81 -19.05 12.63
C LEU A 317 -11.41 -19.32 13.17
N PRO A 318 -10.95 -20.59 13.22
CA PRO A 318 -9.57 -20.91 13.48
C PRO A 318 -8.66 -20.34 12.39
N TYR A 319 -7.39 -20.14 12.69
CA TYR A 319 -6.43 -19.70 11.68
C TYR A 319 -6.32 -20.70 10.52
N GLY A 320 -6.02 -20.21 9.32
CA GLY A 320 -5.89 -21.03 8.11
C GLY A 320 -6.27 -20.30 6.83
N ASP A 321 -6.16 -21.02 5.74
CA ASP A 321 -6.57 -20.58 4.41
C ASP A 321 -8.02 -20.96 4.13
N TYR A 322 -8.80 -19.98 3.76
CA TYR A 322 -10.22 -20.18 3.50
C TYR A 322 -10.60 -19.82 2.07
N GLN A 323 -11.56 -20.57 1.56
CA GLN A 323 -12.27 -20.21 0.33
C GLN A 323 -13.74 -20.57 0.46
N ALA A 324 -14.59 -19.81 -0.22
CA ALA A 324 -16.02 -20.08 -0.24
C ALA A 324 -16.60 -19.84 -1.63
N ARG A 325 -17.67 -20.57 -1.92
CA ARG A 325 -18.49 -20.37 -3.12
C ARG A 325 -19.96 -20.44 -2.78
N ALA A 326 -20.74 -19.66 -3.49
CA ALA A 326 -22.20 -19.69 -3.38
C ALA A 326 -22.80 -20.86 -4.19
N VAL A 327 -23.85 -21.48 -3.67
CA VAL A 327 -24.45 -22.70 -4.23
C VAL A 327 -25.98 -22.62 -4.24
N ASN A 328 -26.57 -23.03 -5.36
CA ASN A 328 -28.02 -23.26 -5.47
C ASN A 328 -28.28 -24.47 -6.36
N GLY A 329 -28.57 -25.62 -5.74
CA GLY A 329 -28.67 -26.90 -6.45
C GLY A 329 -27.35 -27.28 -7.11
N SER A 330 -27.35 -27.43 -8.43
CA SER A 330 -26.14 -27.72 -9.24
C SER A 330 -25.34 -26.46 -9.62
N SER A 331 -25.91 -25.28 -9.47
CA SER A 331 -25.22 -24.01 -9.78
C SER A 331 -24.27 -23.67 -8.69
N LYS A 332 -23.01 -23.34 -9.07
CA LYS A 332 -21.92 -22.98 -8.17
C LYS A 332 -21.17 -21.78 -8.73
N SER A 333 -20.90 -20.79 -7.86
CA SER A 333 -20.06 -19.65 -8.21
C SER A 333 -18.58 -20.00 -8.29
N ASP A 334 -17.78 -19.07 -8.78
CA ASP A 334 -16.33 -19.05 -8.53
C ASP A 334 -16.04 -18.87 -7.01
N PHE A 335 -14.82 -19.18 -6.59
CA PHE A 335 -14.41 -19.03 -5.21
C PHE A 335 -14.00 -17.59 -4.88
N THR A 336 -14.42 -17.11 -3.72
CA THR A 336 -13.73 -16.03 -3.00
C THR A 336 -12.82 -16.61 -1.94
N ARG A 337 -11.70 -15.93 -1.63
CA ARG A 337 -10.66 -16.45 -0.73
C ARG A 337 -10.32 -15.43 0.34
N TRP A 338 -9.91 -15.91 1.49
CA TRP A 338 -9.36 -15.08 2.57
C TRP A 338 -8.43 -15.94 3.45
N LYS A 339 -7.67 -15.26 4.30
CA LYS A 339 -6.81 -15.89 5.28
C LYS A 339 -7.17 -15.40 6.68
N VAL A 340 -7.25 -16.31 7.62
CA VAL A 340 -7.34 -15.99 9.05
C VAL A 340 -5.97 -16.19 9.68
N ILE A 341 -5.42 -15.13 10.24
CA ILE A 341 -4.07 -15.09 10.79
C ILE A 341 -4.14 -15.21 12.31
N ASP A 342 -3.35 -16.14 12.86
CA ASP A 342 -3.12 -16.22 14.30
C ASP A 342 -2.05 -15.21 14.70
N VAL A 343 -2.46 -14.18 15.45
CA VAL A 343 -1.56 -13.13 15.92
C VAL A 343 -1.55 -13.13 17.44
N ASN A 344 -0.42 -13.50 18.00
CA ASN A 344 -0.20 -13.48 19.45
C ASN A 344 0.93 -12.52 19.79
N VAL A 345 0.60 -11.43 20.49
CA VAL A 345 1.59 -10.43 20.94
C VAL A 345 1.37 -10.15 22.42
N LYS A 346 2.46 -10.15 23.18
CA LYS A 346 2.48 -9.86 24.62
C LYS A 346 3.62 -8.91 24.95
N VAL A 347 3.43 -8.08 25.97
CA VAL A 347 4.47 -7.21 26.54
C VAL A 347 4.94 -7.80 27.85
N ASP A 348 6.23 -8.19 27.91
CA ASP A 348 6.95 -8.58 29.13
C ASP A 348 7.72 -7.35 29.63
N ARG A 349 7.15 -6.64 30.59
CA ARG A 349 7.68 -5.38 31.12
C ARG A 349 8.91 -5.57 31.98
N ASP A 350 8.97 -6.66 32.71
CA ASP A 350 10.06 -6.96 33.64
C ASP A 350 11.38 -7.15 32.86
N LYS A 351 11.27 -7.72 31.67
CA LYS A 351 12.39 -7.94 30.75
C LYS A 351 12.50 -6.90 29.65
N ASN A 352 11.61 -5.91 29.61
CA ASN A 352 11.50 -4.94 28.51
C ASN A 352 11.40 -5.61 27.13
N ARG A 353 10.52 -6.60 27.00
CA ARG A 353 10.38 -7.39 25.76
C ARG A 353 8.99 -7.23 25.15
N ILE A 354 8.99 -7.23 23.84
CA ILE A 354 7.80 -7.52 23.03
C ILE A 354 7.95 -8.97 22.57
N CYS A 355 7.06 -9.84 23.06
CA CYS A 355 7.00 -11.25 22.65
C CYS A 355 5.93 -11.39 21.59
N PHE A 356 6.20 -12.16 20.54
CA PHE A 356 5.30 -12.33 19.42
C PHE A 356 5.40 -13.73 18.83
N SER A 357 4.28 -14.22 18.30
CA SER A 357 4.22 -15.44 17.50
C SER A 357 3.04 -15.40 16.54
N SER A 358 3.15 -16.18 15.48
CA SER A 358 2.07 -16.46 14.55
C SER A 358 2.26 -17.85 13.97
N ALA A 359 1.16 -18.57 13.73
CA ALA A 359 1.20 -19.89 13.12
C ALA A 359 1.30 -19.82 11.57
N ASN A 360 0.87 -18.73 10.95
CA ASN A 360 0.70 -18.64 9.50
C ASN A 360 1.00 -17.25 8.91
N ALA A 361 1.79 -16.44 9.62
CA ALA A 361 2.32 -15.18 9.12
C ALA A 361 3.71 -14.90 9.72
N THR A 362 4.50 -14.11 9.03
CA THR A 362 5.86 -13.75 9.44
C THR A 362 5.85 -12.37 10.10
N PRO A 363 6.37 -12.22 11.34
CA PRO A 363 6.55 -10.90 11.93
C PRO A 363 7.63 -10.13 11.16
N VAL A 364 7.33 -8.88 10.77
CA VAL A 364 8.20 -8.07 9.91
C VAL A 364 8.83 -6.92 10.68
N TYR A 365 8.00 -6.14 11.37
CA TYR A 365 8.46 -5.02 12.17
C TYR A 365 7.51 -4.71 13.32
N TYR A 366 7.99 -3.92 14.28
CA TYR A 366 7.17 -3.40 15.36
C TYR A 366 7.22 -1.89 15.40
N GLU A 367 6.19 -1.30 16.00
CA GLU A 367 6.17 0.13 16.26
C GLU A 367 5.65 0.46 17.65
N PHE A 368 6.18 1.54 18.21
CA PHE A 368 5.58 2.26 19.30
C PHE A 368 4.80 3.45 18.77
N SER A 369 3.57 3.57 19.22
CA SER A 369 2.70 4.70 18.89
C SER A 369 2.24 5.39 20.16
N ASP A 370 2.08 6.71 20.12
CA ASP A 370 1.63 7.51 21.25
C ASP A 370 0.24 8.10 21.01
N ILE A 371 -0.59 8.06 22.06
CA ILE A 371 -1.89 8.74 22.06
C ILE A 371 -1.82 9.90 23.01
N ALA A 372 -1.69 11.11 22.49
CA ALA A 372 -1.70 12.34 23.28
C ALA A 372 -3.12 12.84 23.53
N GLY A 373 -3.46 13.05 24.80
CA GLY A 373 -4.74 13.65 25.21
C GLY A 373 -5.97 12.79 24.84
N ASN A 374 -7.07 13.43 24.46
CA ASN A 374 -8.34 12.77 24.13
C ASN A 374 -8.40 12.18 22.71
N ARG A 375 -7.25 11.87 22.09
CA ARG A 375 -7.24 11.26 20.76
C ARG A 375 -7.63 9.79 20.84
N PRO A 376 -8.53 9.31 19.97
CA PRO A 376 -8.81 7.88 19.89
C PRO A 376 -7.55 7.09 19.49
N VAL A 377 -7.47 5.81 19.88
CA VAL A 377 -6.32 4.91 19.63
C VAL A 377 -5.93 4.88 18.14
N ASN A 378 -6.92 4.94 17.27
CA ASN A 378 -6.73 4.96 15.81
C ASN A 378 -6.07 6.25 15.28
N LYS A 379 -5.83 7.24 16.12
CA LYS A 379 -5.09 8.47 15.80
C LYS A 379 -3.74 8.54 16.52
N ALA A 380 -3.27 7.42 17.03
CA ALA A 380 -1.94 7.32 17.64
C ALA A 380 -0.85 7.76 16.65
N VAL A 381 0.10 8.51 17.16
CA VAL A 381 1.26 8.97 16.37
C VAL A 381 2.40 8.00 16.60
N ARG A 382 2.98 7.45 15.52
CA ARG A 382 4.18 6.63 15.63
C ARG A 382 5.29 7.42 16.29
N ILE A 383 5.90 6.83 17.33
CA ILE A 383 7.09 7.35 18.00
C ILE A 383 8.33 6.73 17.36
N TYR A 384 8.31 5.41 17.18
CA TYR A 384 9.44 4.63 16.71
C TYR A 384 8.94 3.37 16.01
N ALA A 385 9.69 2.90 15.00
CA ALA A 385 9.47 1.60 14.37
C ALA A 385 10.83 0.99 14.00
N ALA A 386 10.93 -0.34 14.08
CA ALA A 386 12.12 -1.09 13.66
C ALA A 386 11.74 -2.45 13.09
N GLU A 387 12.45 -2.88 12.07
CA GLU A 387 12.36 -4.23 11.53
C GLU A 387 12.90 -5.25 12.53
N PHE A 388 12.35 -6.45 12.48
CA PHE A 388 12.92 -7.57 13.22
C PHE A 388 14.13 -8.12 12.49
N THR A 389 15.16 -8.51 13.25
CA THR A 389 16.24 -9.34 12.73
C THR A 389 15.77 -10.80 12.65
N GLU A 390 16.40 -11.60 11.82
CA GLU A 390 16.13 -13.06 11.73
C GLU A 390 16.23 -13.74 13.10
N GLU A 391 17.23 -13.37 13.91
CA GLU A 391 17.41 -13.87 15.26
C GLU A 391 16.23 -13.53 16.17
N GLN A 392 15.72 -12.30 16.12
CA GLN A 392 14.56 -11.88 16.90
C GLN A 392 13.29 -12.61 16.47
N VAL A 393 13.11 -12.84 15.17
CA VAL A 393 12.01 -13.65 14.65
C VAL A 393 12.10 -15.08 15.16
N LYS A 394 13.28 -15.70 15.07
CA LYS A 394 13.54 -17.06 15.57
C LYS A 394 13.29 -17.18 17.07
N ASN A 395 13.70 -16.18 17.86
CA ASN A 395 13.54 -16.18 19.31
C ASN A 395 12.10 -15.82 19.76
N GLY A 396 11.27 -15.25 18.88
CA GLY A 396 9.90 -14.85 19.17
C GLY A 396 9.81 -13.64 20.11
N TYR A 397 10.87 -12.86 20.24
CA TYR A 397 10.84 -11.62 21.02
C TYR A 397 11.90 -10.60 20.56
N VAL A 398 11.66 -9.34 20.91
CA VAL A 398 12.66 -8.27 20.83
C VAL A 398 12.76 -7.57 22.19
N THR A 399 13.99 -7.30 22.63
CA THR A 399 14.26 -6.44 23.80
C THR A 399 14.30 -5.00 23.33
N VAL A 400 13.53 -4.13 23.97
CA VAL A 400 13.36 -2.73 23.58
C VAL A 400 13.73 -1.80 24.73
N LYS A 401 14.07 -0.57 24.40
CA LYS A 401 14.18 0.46 25.43
C LYS A 401 12.77 0.80 25.92
N ALA A 402 12.50 0.60 27.20
CA ALA A 402 11.21 0.92 27.78
C ALA A 402 10.82 2.37 27.46
N PRO A 403 9.60 2.62 26.96
CA PRO A 403 9.13 3.97 26.78
C PRO A 403 9.03 4.69 28.12
N ARG A 404 9.22 6.01 28.12
CA ARG A 404 9.05 6.80 29.33
C ARG A 404 7.61 6.73 29.81
N LYS A 405 7.44 6.56 31.13
CA LYS A 405 6.11 6.59 31.74
C LYS A 405 5.49 7.98 31.48
N PRO A 406 4.19 8.04 31.10
CA PRO A 406 3.52 9.31 30.92
C PRO A 406 3.58 10.13 32.21
N THR A 407 4.00 11.38 32.13
CA THR A 407 3.78 12.34 33.19
C THR A 407 2.42 12.96 33.02
N GLU A 408 1.72 13.30 34.11
CA GLU A 408 0.31 13.72 34.13
C GLU A 408 -0.07 14.83 33.12
N ASN A 409 0.91 15.52 32.57
CA ASN A 409 0.68 16.71 31.75
C ASN A 409 1.20 16.71 30.31
N LYS A 410 1.92 15.69 29.80
CA LYS A 410 2.56 15.85 28.45
C LYS A 410 2.72 14.64 27.55
N THR A 411 2.54 13.42 27.99
CA THR A 411 2.78 12.25 27.13
C THR A 411 1.59 11.32 27.14
N GLY A 412 1.15 10.92 25.95
CA GLY A 412 0.13 9.90 25.80
C GLY A 412 0.63 8.51 26.19
N ASN A 413 -0.29 7.57 26.31
CA ASN A 413 0.06 6.18 26.58
C ASN A 413 0.73 5.54 25.36
N PRO A 414 1.92 4.94 25.49
CA PRO A 414 2.55 4.23 24.39
C PRO A 414 1.87 2.88 24.15
N TYR A 415 1.59 2.62 22.89
CA TYR A 415 1.04 1.36 22.41
C TYR A 415 2.05 0.63 21.52
N VAL A 416 2.07 -0.68 21.66
CA VAL A 416 2.87 -1.60 20.85
C VAL A 416 2.00 -2.17 19.75
N LYS A 417 2.51 -2.13 18.54
CA LYS A 417 1.96 -2.83 17.38
C LYS A 417 3.05 -3.66 16.73
N VAL A 418 2.73 -4.87 16.34
CA VAL A 418 3.59 -5.77 15.59
C VAL A 418 2.90 -6.07 14.27
N HIS A 419 3.63 -5.90 13.19
CA HIS A 419 3.15 -6.11 11.84
C HIS A 419 3.60 -7.50 11.36
N PHE A 420 2.64 -8.26 10.85
CA PHE A 420 2.84 -9.62 10.35
C PHE A 420 2.48 -9.64 8.86
N GLU A 421 3.35 -10.22 8.06
CA GLU A 421 3.15 -10.38 6.61
C GLU A 421 2.66 -11.78 6.27
N CYS A 422 1.72 -11.86 5.35
CA CYS A 422 1.32 -13.07 4.67
C CYS A 422 1.19 -12.79 3.16
N ASP A 423 0.94 -13.82 2.37
CA ASP A 423 0.81 -13.73 0.90
C ASP A 423 -0.35 -12.85 0.41
N TYR A 424 -1.28 -12.48 1.30
CA TYR A 424 -2.40 -11.58 0.97
C TYR A 424 -2.20 -10.13 1.46
N GLY A 425 -1.14 -9.85 2.18
CA GLY A 425 -0.81 -8.53 2.71
C GLY A 425 -0.34 -8.60 4.15
N MET A 426 -0.48 -7.49 4.87
CA MET A 426 -0.09 -7.39 6.27
C MET A 426 -1.29 -7.35 7.21
N VAL A 427 -1.08 -7.86 8.41
CA VAL A 427 -2.00 -7.71 9.54
C VAL A 427 -1.26 -7.18 10.75
N ILE A 428 -2.00 -6.55 11.66
CA ILE A 428 -1.45 -5.93 12.85
C ILE A 428 -2.23 -6.41 14.06
N ASN A 429 -1.52 -6.74 15.15
CA ASN A 429 -2.17 -7.07 16.40
C ASN A 429 -3.03 -5.90 16.92
N LYS A 430 -4.03 -6.20 17.74
CA LYS A 430 -4.72 -5.17 18.52
C LYS A 430 -3.69 -4.40 19.35
N PRO A 431 -3.67 -3.05 19.26
CA PRO A 431 -2.67 -2.25 19.96
C PRO A 431 -2.63 -2.56 21.46
N LEU A 432 -1.46 -2.86 22.00
CA LEU A 432 -1.24 -3.17 23.41
C LEU A 432 -0.66 -1.96 24.13
N ASN A 433 -1.29 -1.55 25.21
CA ASN A 433 -0.73 -0.50 26.06
C ASN A 433 0.50 -1.05 26.80
N TRP A 434 1.66 -0.36 26.68
CA TRP A 434 2.89 -0.79 27.33
C TRP A 434 2.78 -0.82 28.88
N PHE A 435 1.96 0.02 29.48
CA PHE A 435 1.85 0.16 30.93
C PHE A 435 0.61 -0.52 31.56
N LYS A 436 -0.21 -1.21 30.76
CA LYS A 436 -1.43 -1.89 31.29
C LYS A 436 -1.32 -3.41 31.32
#